data_edb46ac76103e645d8ae9e8c6589c442
#
_entry.id   edb46ac76103e645d8ae9e8c6589c442
#
_cell.length_a   1.000
_cell.length_b   1.000
_cell.length_c   1.000
_cell.angle_alpha   90.00
_cell.angle_beta   90.00
_cell.angle_gamma   90.00
#
_symmetry.space_group_name_H-M   'P 1'
#
loop_
_entity.id
_entity.type
_entity.pdbx_description
1 polymer ?
#
loop_
_entity_poly.entity_id
_entity_poly.type
_entity_poly.pdbx_seq_one_letter_code
_entity_poly.pdbx_strand_id
1 'polypeptide(L)'
;MPLEPLSTPSEILTMKWELKSAAVHASEGLKDRIDRRLRFALSRFEGRVDHVVVFLKSLNGPKGGFDKSVRILARIDGAGIVAAMVVDSGWEVAVDRATDRIGVNVARQLIRHRQRWSRPCGPAV
;
A
#
# COMPACT_ATOMS: atom_id res chain seq x y z
N MET A 1 -15.15 0.62 26.58
CA MET A 1 -14.97 0.37 26.25
C MET A 1 -14.85 0.15 25.41
N PRO A 2 -14.82 -0.03 25.18
CA PRO A 2 -14.76 -0.44 24.41
C PRO A 2 -14.73 -0.35 23.41
N LEU A 3 -14.89 -0.02 22.94
CA LEU A 3 -15.08 0.12 22.03
C LEU A 3 -14.30 -0.11 21.10
N GLU A 4 -13.62 0.09 21.04
CA GLU A 4 -12.68 -0.12 20.36
C GLU A 4 -12.74 -1.27 19.70
N PRO A 5 -13.07 -1.94 20.16
CA PRO A 5 -13.16 -3.24 19.62
C PRO A 5 -13.75 -3.17 18.31
N LEU A 6 -14.49 -2.31 18.14
CA LEU A 6 -15.12 -2.17 17.02
C LEU A 6 -14.31 -1.97 15.90
N SER A 7 -13.64 -1.11 15.92
CA SER A 7 -12.83 -0.79 14.89
C SER A 7 -12.01 -1.92 14.67
N THR A 8 -12.03 -2.67 15.54
CA THR A 8 -11.32 -3.73 15.54
C THR A 8 -11.24 -4.52 14.34
N PRO A 9 -12.22 -4.70 13.58
CA PRO A 9 -12.09 -5.52 12.42
C PRO A 9 -10.86 -5.15 11.65
N SER A 10 -10.63 -3.94 11.54
CA SER A 10 -9.48 -3.56 10.80
C SER A 10 -8.27 -3.99 11.49
N GLU A 11 -8.26 -4.01 12.74
CA GLU A 11 -7.12 -4.41 13.44
C GLU A 11 -6.92 -5.85 13.30
N ILE A 12 -7.94 -6.58 13.21
CA ILE A 12 -7.83 -7.97 13.09
C ILE A 12 -7.12 -8.26 11.82
N LEU A 13 -7.23 -7.45 10.84
CA LEU A 13 -6.55 -7.67 9.61
C LEU A 13 -5.08 -7.45 9.80
N THR A 14 -4.67 -6.96 10.91
CA THR A 14 -3.29 -6.76 11.26
C THR A 14 -2.53 -5.87 10.30
N MET A 15 -3.19 -5.26 9.36
CA MET A 15 -2.51 -4.35 8.48
C MET A 15 -2.48 -2.99 9.11
N LYS A 16 -1.30 -2.43 9.28
CA LYS A 16 -1.16 -1.10 9.82
C LYS A 16 -0.50 -0.26 8.75
N TRP A 17 -0.94 0.95 8.61
CA TRP A 17 -0.32 1.82 7.63
C TRP A 17 -0.09 3.20 8.21
N GLU A 18 0.92 3.86 7.70
CA GLU A 18 1.23 5.19 8.15
C GLU A 18 1.47 6.09 6.95
N LEU A 19 1.23 7.35 7.12
CA LEU A 19 1.36 8.33 6.07
C LEU A 19 2.54 9.23 6.39
N LYS A 20 3.42 9.40 5.42
CA LYS A 20 4.53 10.31 5.55
C LYS A 20 4.44 11.30 4.41
N SER A 21 4.33 12.56 4.72
CA SER A 21 4.21 13.57 3.69
C SER A 21 5.20 14.69 3.96
N ALA A 22 6.08 14.92 3.01
CA ALA A 22 7.10 15.94 3.15
C ALA A 22 6.55 17.22 2.56
N ALA A 23 6.34 18.21 3.38
CA ALA A 23 5.87 19.51 2.92
C ALA A 23 4.53 19.44 2.18
N VAL A 24 3.76 18.41 2.44
CA VAL A 24 2.45 18.26 1.82
C VAL A 24 1.44 18.07 2.92
N HIS A 25 0.38 18.85 2.89
CA HIS A 25 -0.66 18.71 3.91
C HIS A 25 -1.74 17.78 3.37
N ALA A 26 -1.91 16.65 4.00
CA ALA A 26 -2.92 15.69 3.59
C ALA A 26 -4.20 15.98 4.36
N SER A 27 -5.28 16.24 3.63
CA SER A 27 -6.55 16.51 4.27
C SER A 27 -7.13 15.24 4.85
N GLU A 28 -8.11 15.37 5.73
CA GLU A 28 -8.76 14.20 6.29
C GLU A 28 -9.43 13.39 5.19
N GLY A 29 -10.01 14.06 4.21
CA GLY A 29 -10.64 13.36 3.11
C GLY A 29 -9.66 12.53 2.32
N LEU A 30 -8.44 13.06 2.13
CA LEU A 30 -7.43 12.31 1.40
C LEU A 30 -6.95 11.13 2.22
N LYS A 31 -6.78 11.31 3.53
CA LYS A 31 -6.37 10.21 4.39
C LYS A 31 -7.42 9.11 4.39
N ASP A 32 -8.70 9.47 4.44
CA ASP A 32 -9.76 8.50 4.42
C ASP A 32 -9.77 7.74 3.09
N ARG A 33 -9.51 8.45 2.02
CA ARG A 33 -9.47 7.81 0.71
C ARG A 33 -8.33 6.81 0.65
N ILE A 34 -7.17 7.18 1.16
CA ILE A 34 -6.02 6.28 1.19
C ILE A 34 -6.36 5.03 2.00
N ASP A 35 -6.95 5.22 3.17
CA ASP A 35 -7.29 4.11 4.04
C ASP A 35 -8.25 3.15 3.35
N ARG A 36 -9.32 3.67 2.77
CA ARG A 36 -10.29 2.83 2.11
C ARG A 36 -9.72 2.10 0.91
N ARG A 37 -8.94 2.80 0.12
CA ARG A 37 -8.38 2.20 -1.09
C ARG A 37 -7.34 1.14 -0.73
N LEU A 38 -6.54 1.38 0.30
CA LEU A 38 -5.56 0.38 0.72
C LEU A 38 -6.25 -0.86 1.24
N ARG A 39 -7.26 -0.68 2.08
CA ARG A 39 -7.96 -1.84 2.62
C ARG A 39 -8.65 -2.62 1.52
N PHE A 40 -9.20 -1.94 0.55
CA PHE A 40 -9.84 -2.60 -0.56
C PHE A 40 -8.82 -3.37 -1.41
N ALA A 41 -7.72 -2.73 -1.74
CA ALA A 41 -6.73 -3.33 -2.62
C ALA A 41 -6.00 -4.50 -1.96
N LEU A 42 -5.84 -4.45 -0.65
CA LEU A 42 -5.05 -5.46 0.05
C LEU A 42 -5.87 -6.42 0.91
N SER A 43 -7.18 -6.33 0.87
CA SER A 43 -8.01 -7.17 1.72
C SER A 43 -7.83 -8.66 1.48
N ARG A 44 -7.58 -9.03 0.25
CA ARG A 44 -7.40 -10.45 -0.04
C ARG A 44 -6.06 -11.00 0.43
N PHE A 45 -5.20 -10.13 0.94
CA PHE A 45 -3.90 -10.56 1.43
C PHE A 45 -3.82 -10.39 2.94
N GLU A 46 -4.98 -10.31 3.61
CA GLU A 46 -4.94 -10.07 5.03
C GLU A 46 -4.19 -11.21 5.71
N GLY A 47 -3.43 -10.87 6.69
CA GLY A 47 -2.57 -11.82 7.34
C GLY A 47 -1.21 -11.92 6.70
N ARG A 48 -1.06 -11.43 5.48
CA ARG A 48 0.22 -11.51 4.80
C ARG A 48 0.88 -10.13 4.72
N VAL A 49 0.10 -9.07 4.58
CA VAL A 49 0.64 -7.71 4.54
C VAL A 49 0.49 -7.14 5.94
N ASP A 50 1.61 -6.88 6.61
CA ASP A 50 1.53 -6.42 7.99
C ASP A 50 1.85 -4.96 8.18
N HIS A 51 2.43 -4.30 7.22
CA HIS A 51 2.76 -2.89 7.38
C HIS A 51 2.84 -2.19 6.03
N VAL A 52 2.25 -1.03 5.94
CA VAL A 52 2.25 -0.26 4.70
C VAL A 52 2.61 1.17 5.02
N VAL A 53 3.47 1.76 4.21
CA VAL A 53 3.84 3.16 4.38
C VAL A 53 3.51 3.88 3.08
N VAL A 54 2.83 4.99 3.19
CA VAL A 54 2.45 5.80 2.04
C VAL A 54 3.21 7.12 2.12
N PHE A 55 3.92 7.46 1.06
CA PHE A 55 4.67 8.70 0.99
C PHE A 55 4.03 9.64 -0.02
N LEU A 56 3.74 10.84 0.38
CA LEU A 56 3.20 11.86 -0.51
C LEU A 56 4.26 12.94 -0.69
N LYS A 57 4.50 13.32 -1.91
CA LYS A 57 5.48 14.34 -2.19
C LYS A 57 5.05 15.16 -3.39
N SER A 58 5.24 16.46 -3.32
CA SER A 58 4.99 17.33 -4.44
C SER A 58 6.34 17.60 -5.11
N LEU A 59 6.46 17.20 -6.34
CA LEU A 59 7.74 17.28 -7.03
C LEU A 59 8.09 18.70 -7.51
N ASN A 60 7.09 19.43 -7.97
CA ASN A 60 7.32 20.74 -8.48
C ASN A 60 6.68 21.86 -7.69
N GLY A 61 6.31 21.56 -6.47
CA GLY A 61 5.71 22.59 -5.64
C GLY A 61 4.37 23.02 -6.19
N PRO A 62 4.07 24.29 -6.13
CA PRO A 62 2.75 24.77 -6.53
C PRO A 62 2.50 24.86 -8.01
N LYS A 63 3.44 24.49 -8.84
CA LYS A 63 3.26 24.63 -10.24
C LYS A 63 2.35 23.62 -10.81
N GLY A 64 1.61 23.11 -10.90
CA GLY A 64 0.69 22.20 -11.48
C GLY A 64 1.35 21.14 -12.34
N GLY A 65 0.58 20.42 -13.06
CA GLY A 65 1.07 19.38 -13.93
C GLY A 65 1.25 18.07 -13.19
N PHE A 66 2.07 17.19 -13.69
CA PHE A 66 2.28 15.88 -13.09
C PHE A 66 3.33 15.98 -11.99
N ASP A 67 2.94 16.54 -10.90
CA ASP A 67 3.87 16.77 -9.80
C ASP A 67 3.47 16.12 -8.48
N LYS A 68 2.37 15.37 -8.45
CA LYS A 68 1.94 14.74 -7.22
C LYS A 68 2.43 13.31 -7.21
N SER A 69 3.35 13.00 -6.33
CA SER A 69 3.94 11.68 -6.26
C SER A 69 3.38 10.91 -5.06
N VAL A 70 2.92 9.72 -5.31
CA VAL A 70 2.45 8.83 -4.25
C VAL A 70 3.25 7.55 -4.34
N ARG A 71 3.93 7.21 -3.26
CA ARG A 71 4.74 6.01 -3.22
C ARG A 71 4.25 5.15 -2.07
N ILE A 72 4.05 3.89 -2.32
CA ILE A 72 3.56 2.97 -1.30
C ILE A 72 4.53 1.83 -1.14
N LEU A 73 4.90 1.52 0.10
CA LEU A 73 5.73 0.38 0.40
C LEU A 73 4.89 -0.56 1.25
N ALA A 74 4.82 -1.81 0.87
CA ALA A 74 4.06 -2.79 1.61
C ALA A 74 4.99 -3.91 2.04
N ARG A 75 5.01 -4.22 3.31
CA ARG A 75 5.84 -5.29 3.82
C ARG A 75 5.00 -6.55 3.89
N ILE A 76 5.47 -7.60 3.27
CA ILE A 76 4.76 -8.87 3.23
C ILE A 76 5.47 -9.83 4.15
N ASP A 77 4.72 -10.40 5.07
CA ASP A 77 5.29 -11.31 6.05
C ASP A 77 5.94 -12.49 5.33
N GLY A 78 7.23 -12.63 5.52
CA GLY A 78 7.97 -13.73 4.91
C GLY A 78 8.31 -13.56 3.44
N ALA A 79 7.93 -12.48 2.82
CA ALA A 79 8.15 -12.30 1.39
C ALA A 79 8.73 -10.94 1.02
N GLY A 80 9.21 -10.19 1.98
CA GLY A 80 9.92 -8.96 1.70
C GLY A 80 9.04 -7.73 1.55
N ILE A 81 9.52 -6.76 0.83
CA ILE A 81 8.82 -5.49 0.66
C ILE A 81 8.58 -5.23 -0.82
N VAL A 82 7.39 -4.75 -1.12
CA VAL A 82 7.04 -4.40 -2.48
C VAL A 82 6.73 -2.92 -2.52
N ALA A 83 6.98 -2.29 -3.62
CA ALA A 83 6.77 -0.87 -3.77
C ALA A 83 5.93 -0.55 -4.99
N ALA A 84 5.25 0.56 -4.94
CA ALA A 84 4.55 1.10 -6.09
C ALA A 84 4.68 2.61 -6.03
N MET A 85 4.81 3.26 -7.17
CA MET A 85 4.93 4.69 -7.20
C MET A 85 4.17 5.22 -8.40
N VAL A 86 3.43 6.30 -8.20
CA VAL A 86 2.66 6.91 -9.25
C VAL A 86 2.84 8.42 -9.16
N VAL A 87 3.00 9.06 -10.29
CA VAL A 87 3.06 10.52 -10.35
C VAL A 87 1.89 10.95 -11.20
N ASP A 88 1.13 11.90 -10.71
CA ASP A 88 -0.04 12.36 -11.43
C ASP A 88 -0.29 13.83 -11.09
N SER A 89 -1.29 14.42 -11.71
CA SER A 89 -1.58 15.82 -11.47
C SER A 89 -2.52 16.03 -10.29
N GLY A 90 -3.19 15.01 -9.83
CA GLY A 90 -4.11 15.13 -8.70
C GLY A 90 -3.84 14.08 -7.66
N TRP A 91 -4.04 14.43 -6.39
CA TRP A 91 -3.78 13.50 -5.31
C TRP A 91 -4.73 12.31 -5.33
N GLU A 92 -6.02 12.55 -5.60
CA GLU A 92 -6.99 11.46 -5.58
C GLU A 92 -6.69 10.43 -6.65
N VAL A 93 -6.38 10.89 -7.85
CA VAL A 93 -6.07 9.99 -8.94
C VAL A 93 -4.77 9.24 -8.65
N ALA A 94 -3.78 9.96 -8.14
CA ALA A 94 -2.49 9.36 -7.84
C ALA A 94 -2.65 8.27 -6.77
N VAL A 95 -3.45 8.55 -5.74
CA VAL A 95 -3.70 7.58 -4.69
C VAL A 95 -4.40 6.35 -5.25
N ASP A 96 -5.44 6.55 -6.06
CA ASP A 96 -6.19 5.43 -6.61
C ASP A 96 -5.29 4.54 -7.46
N ARG A 97 -4.47 5.13 -8.27
CA ARG A 97 -3.58 4.36 -9.13
C ARG A 97 -2.48 3.67 -8.34
N ALA A 98 -1.94 4.35 -7.33
CA ALA A 98 -0.88 3.75 -6.53
C ALA A 98 -1.41 2.57 -5.71
N THR A 99 -2.62 2.69 -5.16
CA THR A 99 -3.18 1.59 -4.38
C THR A 99 -3.52 0.41 -5.28
N ASP A 100 -4.00 0.65 -6.49
CA ASP A 100 -4.26 -0.44 -7.42
C ASP A 100 -2.96 -1.12 -7.77
N ARG A 101 -1.92 -0.35 -8.00
CA ARG A 101 -0.63 -0.90 -8.38
C ARG A 101 0.01 -1.71 -7.27
N ILE A 102 -0.11 -1.22 -6.03
CA ILE A 102 0.50 -1.97 -4.94
C ILE A 102 -0.22 -3.31 -4.75
N GLY A 103 -1.54 -3.33 -4.97
CA GLY A 103 -2.27 -4.60 -4.89
C GLY A 103 -1.78 -5.60 -5.91
N VAL A 104 -1.55 -5.15 -7.13
CA VAL A 104 -1.04 -6.02 -8.18
C VAL A 104 0.37 -6.49 -7.85
N ASN A 105 1.20 -5.59 -7.34
CA ASN A 105 2.58 -5.92 -7.04
C ASN A 105 2.67 -6.90 -5.87
N VAL A 106 1.80 -6.76 -4.88
CA VAL A 106 1.77 -7.70 -3.77
C VAL A 106 1.35 -9.08 -4.29
N ALA A 107 0.33 -9.13 -5.15
CA ALA A 107 -0.12 -10.39 -5.71
C ALA A 107 1.00 -11.09 -6.47
N ARG A 108 1.73 -10.33 -7.26
CA ARG A 108 2.83 -10.89 -8.04
C ARG A 108 3.94 -11.41 -7.13
N GLN A 109 4.24 -10.66 -6.08
CA GLN A 109 5.31 -11.06 -5.18
C GLN A 109 4.93 -12.35 -4.43
N LEU A 110 3.68 -12.47 -4.04
CA LEU A 110 3.24 -13.66 -3.35
C LEU A 110 3.26 -14.88 -4.27
N ILE A 111 2.91 -14.70 -5.53
CA ILE A 111 2.96 -15.78 -6.49
C ILE A 111 4.40 -16.22 -6.69
N ARG A 112 5.31 -15.28 -6.88
CA ARG A 112 6.72 -15.62 -7.08
C ARG A 112 7.29 -16.31 -5.85
N HIS A 113 6.92 -15.82 -4.67
CA HIS A 113 7.41 -16.40 -3.44
C HIS A 113 6.89 -17.82 -3.27
N ARG A 114 5.64 -18.05 -3.59
CA ARG A 114 5.07 -19.38 -3.49
C ARG A 114 5.74 -20.34 -4.47
N GLN A 115 5.98 -19.90 -5.67
CA GLN A 115 6.62 -20.74 -6.67
C GLN A 115 8.02 -21.11 -6.25
N ARG A 116 8.74 -20.18 -5.67
CA ARG A 116 10.09 -20.42 -5.23
C ARG A 116 10.11 -21.47 -4.14
N TRP A 117 9.14 -21.41 -3.23
CA TRP A 117 9.10 -22.36 -2.14
C TRP A 117 8.56 -23.72 -2.56
N SER A 118 7.64 -23.76 -3.49
CA SER A 118 7.10 -25.04 -3.86
C SER A 118 7.92 -25.74 -4.91
N ARG A 119 8.92 -25.07 -5.48
CA ARG A 119 9.78 -25.73 -6.36
C ARG A 119 10.86 -26.27 -5.57
N PRO A 120 10.80 -27.34 -5.12
CA PRO A 120 11.83 -27.90 -4.29
C PRO A 120 13.01 -28.06 -5.12
N CYS A 121 13.37 -27.64 -5.29
CA CYS A 121 14.35 -27.97 -5.84
C CYS A 121 14.40 -28.47 -6.93
N GLY A 122 13.98 -28.47 -7.10
CA GLY A 122 14.04 -28.78 -7.73
C GLY A 122 14.31 -29.45 -8.36
N PRO A 123 14.52 -29.58 -8.50
CA PRO A 123 14.68 -30.18 -8.93
C PRO A 123 15.40 -30.50 -9.15
N ALA A 124 15.48 -30.29 -8.99
CA ALA A 124 16.08 -30.53 -9.15
C ALA A 124 16.15 -31.19 -9.41
N VAL A 125 16.00 -31.33 -9.46
CA VAL A 125 15.97 -31.82 -9.72
C VAL A 125 15.99 -31.89 -10.22
#